data_caece23b707b21c330101a9b67e775e7
#
_entry.id   caece23b707b21c330101a9b67e775e7
#
_cell.length_a   1.000
_cell.length_b   1.000
_cell.length_c   1.000
_cell.angle_alpha   90.00
_cell.angle_beta   90.00
_cell.angle_gamma   90.00
#
_symmetry.space_group_name_H-M   'P 1'
#
loop_
_entity.id
_entity.type
_entity.pdbx_description
1 polymer ?
#
loop_
_entity_poly.entity_id
_entity_poly.type
_entity_poly.pdbx_seq_one_letter_code
_entity_poly.pdbx_strand_id
1 'polypeptide(L)'
;MSLLDTAAARPRGRPAPAAARRDRRTDAAVVAGLILVALLAFGPYTLDGGFYSDDWNFAADYQVASVDGFIAGVGNLLEISVSRPVGTFYAALRAELFGLDPTGHLIVSAALGLGVALLLYAVLRVLGMRPLHAGPIALLVLLFPLADSVRLWSSGSAANLAICLYLAGLLLALEALPRRGPLALAMHAGSVLLYAASLMSYEFTLVPVLLSVLLYWRRAPGRPALWRWGADVLAMAAVLGLATAQTTLEREPLSALPERAVEVSAGALSVISWSVFPLGDTADVSPARVIGGLIVIVVLGAALLRVRRGRGAELRPWLLLAAAGTLVAAAGYVVLIAAAGYNPAHRGIANRVNVFAALGIAMFVYALVMLAALQLGERLRRPVAPIAIALTALLVVGYAVRLQSDQSSWRDAADEQERVLDDLAGTPAPPAGGGLAAFRVPAFAAPGVPVFHQSWDMTGAARLLWDDDALQAYPVNNGRSVACAAGGVAVTGEEDDAELPYGRTRFVDVASGRSTRIGSRAACRAWLETREPRS
;
A
#
# COMPACT_ATOMS: atom_id res chain seq x y z
N MET A 1 -22.44 -19.96 21.38
CA MET A 1 -23.09 -19.91 20.05
C MET A 1 -21.95 -19.76 19.02
N SER A 2 -21.64 -20.83 18.27
CA SER A 2 -20.44 -20.97 17.43
C SER A 2 -20.46 -19.97 16.27
N LEU A 3 -19.42 -19.15 16.13
CA LEU A 3 -19.19 -18.26 14.98
C LEU A 3 -18.94 -19.04 13.69
N LEU A 4 -18.57 -20.27 13.84
CA LEU A 4 -18.33 -21.25 12.81
C LEU A 4 -19.11 -22.49 13.27
N ASP A 5 -20.37 -22.56 12.90
CA ASP A 5 -21.02 -23.88 12.93
C ASP A 5 -20.09 -24.81 12.18
N THR A 6 -19.49 -25.74 12.91
CA THR A 6 -18.70 -26.83 12.36
C THR A 6 -19.63 -27.62 11.46
N ALA A 7 -19.74 -27.18 10.23
CA ALA A 7 -20.45 -27.88 9.19
C ALA A 7 -19.63 -29.08 8.74
N ALA A 8 -19.61 -30.14 9.58
CA ALA A 8 -19.69 -31.45 9.04
C ALA A 8 -20.98 -31.48 8.21
N ALA A 9 -20.85 -31.73 6.92
CA ALA A 9 -21.85 -31.74 5.87
C ALA A 9 -23.26 -32.22 6.33
N ARG A 10 -24.05 -31.32 6.91
CA ARG A 10 -25.51 -31.43 6.89
C ARG A 10 -26.00 -30.55 5.74
N PRO A 11 -26.91 -31.04 4.87
CA PRO A 11 -27.56 -30.20 3.88
C PRO A 11 -28.23 -29.05 4.66
N ARG A 12 -27.73 -27.83 4.51
CA ARG A 12 -28.30 -26.64 5.14
C ARG A 12 -29.71 -26.47 4.61
N GLY A 13 -30.70 -26.73 5.45
CA GLY A 13 -32.05 -26.27 5.17
C GLY A 13 -31.98 -24.78 4.81
N ARG A 14 -32.70 -24.35 3.77
CA ARG A 14 -32.77 -22.93 3.38
C ARG A 14 -33.13 -22.12 4.64
N PRO A 15 -32.37 -21.05 4.96
CA PRO A 15 -32.73 -20.21 6.10
C PRO A 15 -34.16 -19.70 5.94
N ALA A 16 -34.88 -19.60 7.06
CA ALA A 16 -36.25 -19.08 7.04
C ALA A 16 -36.25 -17.69 6.35
N PRO A 17 -37.27 -17.37 5.53
CA PRO A 17 -37.31 -16.12 4.73
C PRO A 17 -37.05 -14.84 5.52
N ALA A 18 -37.48 -14.80 6.79
CA ALA A 18 -37.24 -13.67 7.70
C ALA A 18 -35.78 -13.51 8.11
N ALA A 19 -35.03 -14.62 8.36
CA ALA A 19 -33.62 -14.59 8.70
C ALA A 19 -32.77 -14.14 7.49
N ALA A 20 -33.09 -14.62 6.29
CA ALA A 20 -32.42 -14.20 5.05
C ALA A 20 -32.66 -12.71 4.73
N ARG A 21 -33.87 -12.17 5.02
CA ARG A 21 -34.15 -10.73 4.86
C ARG A 21 -33.39 -9.88 5.87
N ARG A 22 -33.26 -10.34 7.12
CA ARG A 22 -32.51 -9.63 8.17
C ARG A 22 -31.04 -9.55 7.82
N ASP A 23 -30.43 -10.63 7.34
CA ASP A 23 -29.03 -10.65 6.93
C ASP A 23 -28.77 -9.69 5.77
N ARG A 24 -29.64 -9.67 4.74
CA ARG A 24 -29.51 -8.74 3.61
C ARG A 24 -29.58 -7.26 4.01
N ARG A 25 -30.47 -6.90 4.95
CA ARG A 25 -30.55 -5.52 5.45
C ARG A 25 -29.27 -5.14 6.23
N THR A 26 -28.74 -6.08 7.03
CA THR A 26 -27.50 -5.84 7.75
C THR A 26 -26.32 -5.75 6.80
N ASP A 27 -26.24 -6.59 5.75
CA ASP A 27 -25.21 -6.49 4.71
C ASP A 27 -25.27 -5.11 4.01
N ALA A 28 -26.46 -4.66 3.61
CA ALA A 28 -26.66 -3.35 2.99
C ALA A 28 -26.23 -2.19 3.92
N ALA A 29 -26.58 -2.27 5.21
CA ALA A 29 -26.20 -1.26 6.19
C ALA A 29 -24.67 -1.22 6.41
N VAL A 30 -23.97 -2.37 6.43
CA VAL A 30 -22.51 -2.43 6.54
C VAL A 30 -21.86 -1.83 5.29
N VAL A 31 -22.32 -2.18 4.09
CA VAL A 31 -21.80 -1.62 2.84
C VAL A 31 -21.99 -0.11 2.80
N ALA A 32 -23.20 0.38 3.11
CA ALA A 32 -23.48 1.82 3.16
C ALA A 32 -22.59 2.53 4.22
N GLY A 33 -22.39 1.90 5.38
CA GLY A 33 -21.51 2.42 6.43
C GLY A 33 -20.04 2.51 5.97
N LEU A 34 -19.52 1.50 5.27
CA LEU A 34 -18.16 1.53 4.72
C LEU A 34 -18.00 2.63 3.67
N ILE A 35 -18.98 2.80 2.78
CA ILE A 35 -18.98 3.88 1.79
C ILE A 35 -18.98 5.25 2.49
N LEU A 36 -19.88 5.45 3.46
CA LEU A 36 -19.95 6.71 4.20
C LEU A 36 -18.63 7.03 4.92
N VAL A 37 -18.04 6.03 5.60
CA VAL A 37 -16.75 6.22 6.28
C VAL A 37 -15.64 6.53 5.28
N ALA A 38 -15.60 5.87 4.11
CA ALA A 38 -14.62 6.19 3.08
C ALA A 38 -14.74 7.64 2.59
N LEU A 39 -15.97 8.10 2.32
CA LEU A 39 -16.22 9.48 1.90
C LEU A 39 -15.80 10.50 2.97
N LEU A 40 -16.10 10.23 4.24
CA LEU A 40 -15.73 11.13 5.34
C LEU A 40 -14.23 11.12 5.64
N ALA A 41 -13.58 9.95 5.55
CA ALA A 41 -12.17 9.79 5.88
C ALA A 41 -11.23 10.26 4.77
N PHE A 42 -11.59 10.08 3.50
CA PHE A 42 -10.70 10.36 2.36
C PHE A 42 -11.20 11.49 1.46
N GLY A 43 -12.52 11.76 1.42
CA GLY A 43 -13.10 12.78 0.54
C GLY A 43 -12.43 14.15 0.66
N PRO A 44 -12.25 14.73 1.86
CA PRO A 44 -11.56 16.01 2.00
C PRO A 44 -10.12 16.00 1.47
N TYR A 45 -9.38 14.90 1.71
CA TYR A 45 -8.01 14.77 1.24
C TYR A 45 -7.90 14.69 -0.29
N THR A 46 -8.86 14.04 -0.97
CA THR A 46 -8.83 13.94 -2.43
C THR A 46 -8.95 15.28 -3.15
N LEU A 47 -9.44 16.32 -2.46
CA LEU A 47 -9.58 17.67 -3.01
C LEU A 47 -8.33 18.55 -2.78
N ASP A 48 -7.55 18.22 -1.73
CA ASP A 48 -6.43 19.06 -1.26
C ASP A 48 -5.06 18.33 -1.35
N GLY A 49 -5.03 17.09 -1.83
CA GLY A 49 -3.79 16.33 -2.03
C GLY A 49 -3.12 16.63 -3.37
N GLY A 50 -1.84 16.22 -3.50
CA GLY A 50 -1.01 16.48 -4.68
C GLY A 50 -0.48 15.22 -5.37
N PHE A 51 0.47 15.41 -6.27
CA PHE A 51 1.35 14.37 -6.81
C PHE A 51 2.59 14.21 -5.92
N TYR A 52 3.09 12.98 -5.80
CA TYR A 52 4.25 12.67 -4.96
C TYR A 52 5.13 11.63 -5.64
N SER A 53 6.46 11.78 -5.50
CA SER A 53 7.43 10.77 -5.96
C SER A 53 7.16 10.34 -7.41
N ASP A 54 6.91 9.05 -7.66
CA ASP A 54 6.70 8.47 -9.00
C ASP A 54 5.55 9.11 -9.80
N ASP A 55 4.59 9.80 -9.14
CA ASP A 55 3.49 10.45 -9.85
C ASP A 55 3.98 11.50 -10.84
N TRP A 56 5.01 12.28 -10.48
CA TRP A 56 5.61 13.29 -11.34
C TRP A 56 6.29 12.68 -12.56
N ASN A 57 7.01 11.59 -12.36
CA ASN A 57 7.68 10.90 -13.45
C ASN A 57 6.66 10.28 -14.43
N PHE A 58 5.67 9.55 -13.91
CA PHE A 58 4.62 8.97 -14.76
C PHE A 58 3.81 10.04 -15.51
N ALA A 59 3.53 11.17 -14.89
CA ALA A 59 2.82 12.26 -15.52
C ALA A 59 3.66 12.88 -16.65
N ALA A 60 4.96 13.12 -16.43
CA ALA A 60 5.87 13.67 -17.43
C ALA A 60 6.07 12.70 -18.61
N ASP A 61 6.37 11.43 -18.34
CA ASP A 61 6.60 10.42 -19.37
C ASP A 61 5.34 10.16 -20.22
N TYR A 62 4.15 10.44 -19.67
CA TYR A 62 2.90 10.32 -20.40
C TYR A 62 2.56 11.58 -21.22
N GLN A 63 2.84 12.78 -20.70
CA GLN A 63 2.37 14.04 -21.31
C GLN A 63 3.42 14.77 -22.16
N VAL A 64 4.68 14.77 -21.74
CA VAL A 64 5.76 15.53 -22.41
C VAL A 64 6.45 14.69 -23.47
N ALA A 65 6.55 13.38 -23.27
CA ALA A 65 7.00 12.49 -24.33
C ALA A 65 6.05 12.64 -25.53
N SER A 66 6.57 13.13 -26.66
CA SER A 66 5.84 13.43 -27.90
C SER A 66 5.23 12.18 -28.54
N VAL A 67 4.20 11.62 -27.87
CA VAL A 67 3.58 10.35 -28.23
C VAL A 67 2.15 10.61 -28.62
N ASP A 68 1.83 10.29 -29.86
CA ASP A 68 0.48 10.43 -30.38
C ASP A 68 -0.46 9.31 -29.86
N GLY A 69 -1.18 9.59 -28.77
CA GLY A 69 -2.32 8.83 -28.29
C GLY A 69 -2.03 7.78 -27.21
N PHE A 70 -3.11 7.29 -26.60
CA PHE A 70 -3.11 6.38 -25.43
C PHE A 70 -2.23 5.14 -25.60
N ILE A 71 -2.30 4.46 -26.76
CA ILE A 71 -1.54 3.21 -27.00
C ILE A 71 -0.02 3.48 -26.96
N ALA A 72 0.41 4.58 -27.54
CA ALA A 72 1.81 4.98 -27.55
C ALA A 72 2.27 5.41 -26.15
N GLY A 73 1.43 6.14 -25.41
CA GLY A 73 1.68 6.47 -24.00
C GLY A 73 1.83 5.24 -23.11
N VAL A 74 0.98 4.22 -23.29
CA VAL A 74 1.14 2.91 -22.63
C VAL A 74 2.47 2.26 -23.00
N GLY A 75 2.87 2.32 -24.28
CA GLY A 75 4.14 1.80 -24.77
C GLY A 75 5.33 2.41 -24.04
N ASN A 76 5.40 3.73 -23.97
CA ASN A 76 6.45 4.46 -23.26
C ASN A 76 6.57 4.08 -21.79
N LEU A 77 5.44 4.07 -21.08
CA LEU A 77 5.43 3.68 -19.68
C LEU A 77 5.83 2.21 -19.47
N LEU A 78 5.53 1.32 -20.43
CA LEU A 78 5.95 -0.08 -20.38
C LEU A 78 7.48 -0.24 -20.54
N GLU A 79 8.16 0.63 -21.29
CA GLU A 79 9.63 0.61 -21.38
C GLU A 79 10.28 0.88 -20.02
N ILE A 80 9.65 1.73 -19.20
CA ILE A 80 10.15 2.11 -17.87
C ILE A 80 9.77 1.07 -16.81
N SER A 81 8.60 0.45 -16.92
CA SER A 81 8.04 -0.43 -15.89
C SER A 81 7.56 -1.78 -16.46
N VAL A 82 8.45 -2.47 -17.19
CA VAL A 82 8.18 -3.78 -17.83
C VAL A 82 7.71 -4.85 -16.84
N SER A 83 8.17 -4.80 -15.58
CA SER A 83 7.85 -5.80 -14.56
C SER A 83 6.39 -5.81 -14.11
N ARG A 84 5.66 -4.70 -14.29
CA ARG A 84 4.30 -4.49 -13.77
C ARG A 84 3.32 -4.00 -14.84
N PRO A 85 3.12 -4.71 -15.95
CA PRO A 85 2.38 -4.19 -17.11
C PRO A 85 0.93 -3.80 -16.81
N VAL A 86 0.24 -4.47 -15.87
CA VAL A 86 -1.12 -4.09 -15.46
C VAL A 86 -1.10 -2.82 -14.61
N GLY A 87 -0.12 -2.66 -13.73
CA GLY A 87 0.10 -1.42 -12.97
C GLY A 87 0.42 -0.25 -13.89
N THR A 88 1.25 -0.46 -14.89
CA THR A 88 1.62 0.53 -15.92
C THR A 88 0.41 0.95 -16.76
N PHE A 89 -0.37 -0.02 -17.27
CA PHE A 89 -1.62 0.28 -17.97
C PHE A 89 -2.59 1.09 -17.10
N TYR A 90 -2.70 0.75 -15.82
CA TYR A 90 -3.51 1.51 -14.86
C TYR A 90 -3.00 2.95 -14.67
N ALA A 91 -1.68 3.17 -14.61
CA ALA A 91 -1.09 4.50 -14.53
C ALA A 91 -1.39 5.33 -15.79
N ALA A 92 -1.20 4.74 -16.98
CA ALA A 92 -1.53 5.38 -18.27
C ALA A 92 -3.03 5.74 -18.37
N LEU A 93 -3.92 4.82 -17.98
CA LEU A 93 -5.36 5.07 -18.00
C LEU A 93 -5.76 6.27 -17.11
N ARG A 94 -5.14 6.40 -15.94
CA ARG A 94 -5.40 7.55 -15.07
C ARG A 94 -4.85 8.85 -15.66
N ALA A 95 -3.64 8.81 -16.23
CA ALA A 95 -3.05 9.96 -16.91
C ALA A 95 -3.91 10.43 -18.08
N GLU A 96 -4.46 9.50 -18.88
CA GLU A 96 -5.40 9.81 -19.97
C GLU A 96 -6.70 10.45 -19.46
N LEU A 97 -7.28 9.92 -18.36
CA LEU A 97 -8.58 10.36 -17.86
C LEU A 97 -8.51 11.69 -17.09
N PHE A 98 -7.43 11.94 -16.37
CA PHE A 98 -7.35 13.04 -15.41
C PHE A 98 -6.21 14.03 -15.71
N GLY A 99 -5.29 13.70 -16.62
CA GLY A 99 -4.15 14.56 -16.94
C GLY A 99 -3.31 14.87 -15.70
N LEU A 100 -3.05 16.16 -15.48
CA LEU A 100 -2.30 16.69 -14.33
C LEU A 100 -3.19 17.07 -13.13
N ASP A 101 -4.49 16.78 -13.15
CA ASP A 101 -5.36 17.01 -11.99
C ASP A 101 -5.21 15.88 -10.95
N PRO A 102 -4.55 16.10 -9.80
CA PRO A 102 -4.35 15.08 -8.80
C PRO A 102 -5.67 14.58 -8.18
N THR A 103 -6.73 15.39 -8.18
CA THR A 103 -8.03 15.07 -7.58
C THR A 103 -8.59 13.77 -8.14
N GLY A 104 -8.64 13.64 -9.48
CA GLY A 104 -9.14 12.44 -10.13
C GLY A 104 -8.34 11.18 -9.78
N HIS A 105 -7.02 11.30 -9.75
CA HIS A 105 -6.12 10.21 -9.37
C HIS A 105 -6.33 9.77 -7.92
N LEU A 106 -6.49 10.71 -7.00
CA LEU A 106 -6.70 10.44 -5.57
C LEU A 106 -8.09 9.86 -5.29
N ILE A 107 -9.14 10.29 -6.01
CA ILE A 107 -10.48 9.68 -5.94
C ILE A 107 -10.40 8.20 -6.31
N VAL A 108 -9.70 7.83 -7.39
CA VAL A 108 -9.52 6.43 -7.78
C VAL A 108 -8.73 5.66 -6.72
N SER A 109 -7.70 6.26 -6.11
CA SER A 109 -6.91 5.66 -5.03
C SER A 109 -7.77 5.34 -3.80
N ALA A 110 -8.61 6.28 -3.37
CA ALA A 110 -9.57 6.11 -2.28
C ALA A 110 -10.63 5.05 -2.62
N ALA A 111 -11.16 5.07 -3.86
CA ALA A 111 -12.14 4.09 -4.34
C ALA A 111 -11.58 2.65 -4.35
N LEU A 112 -10.32 2.47 -4.74
CA LEU A 112 -9.65 1.16 -4.66
C LEU A 112 -9.46 0.71 -3.21
N GLY A 113 -9.09 1.62 -2.29
CA GLY A 113 -9.03 1.33 -0.86
C GLY A 113 -10.38 0.87 -0.29
N LEU A 114 -11.48 1.52 -0.68
CA LEU A 114 -12.84 1.07 -0.37
C LEU A 114 -13.14 -0.28 -1.03
N GLY A 115 -12.74 -0.48 -2.28
CA GLY A 115 -12.86 -1.74 -3.01
C GLY A 115 -12.23 -2.92 -2.27
N VAL A 116 -11.01 -2.73 -1.74
CA VAL A 116 -10.34 -3.74 -0.89
C VAL A 116 -11.19 -4.10 0.33
N ALA A 117 -11.72 -3.11 1.04
CA ALA A 117 -12.56 -3.35 2.23
C ALA A 117 -13.86 -4.08 1.89
N LEU A 118 -14.54 -3.69 0.80
CA LEU A 118 -15.79 -4.31 0.35
C LEU A 118 -15.58 -5.74 -0.16
N LEU A 119 -14.50 -6.00 -0.90
CA LEU A 119 -14.16 -7.34 -1.39
C LEU A 119 -13.74 -8.26 -0.25
N LEU A 120 -12.96 -7.77 0.71
CA LEU A 120 -12.65 -8.54 1.92
C LEU A 120 -13.92 -8.87 2.69
N TYR A 121 -14.82 -7.88 2.89
CA TYR A 121 -16.12 -8.13 3.49
C TYR A 121 -16.87 -9.25 2.77
N ALA A 122 -16.95 -9.20 1.44
CA ALA A 122 -17.62 -10.23 0.65
C ALA A 122 -16.98 -11.63 0.81
N VAL A 123 -15.64 -11.71 0.79
CA VAL A 123 -14.91 -12.97 1.02
C VAL A 123 -15.23 -13.53 2.41
N LEU A 124 -15.17 -12.71 3.47
CA LEU A 124 -15.51 -13.14 4.83
C LEU A 124 -16.97 -13.62 4.93
N ARG A 125 -17.90 -12.97 4.21
CA ARG A 125 -19.31 -13.39 4.13
C ARG A 125 -19.46 -14.74 3.42
N VAL A 126 -18.77 -14.97 2.32
CA VAL A 126 -18.78 -16.26 1.60
C VAL A 126 -18.18 -17.38 2.45
N LEU A 127 -17.19 -17.08 3.29
CA LEU A 127 -16.61 -18.01 4.25
C LEU A 127 -17.52 -18.26 5.48
N GLY A 128 -18.68 -17.59 5.57
CA GLY A 128 -19.72 -17.84 6.58
C GLY A 128 -19.62 -16.93 7.81
N MET A 129 -18.78 -15.90 7.81
CA MET A 129 -18.71 -14.93 8.91
C MET A 129 -19.98 -14.06 8.91
N ARG A 130 -20.51 -13.74 10.11
CA ARG A 130 -21.69 -12.88 10.26
C ARG A 130 -21.37 -11.43 9.87
N PRO A 131 -22.34 -10.65 9.32
CA PRO A 131 -22.13 -9.26 8.94
C PRO A 131 -21.53 -8.40 10.06
N LEU A 132 -22.02 -8.59 11.30
CA LEU A 132 -21.58 -7.85 12.49
C LEU A 132 -20.13 -8.13 12.93
N HIS A 133 -19.47 -9.12 12.36
CA HIS A 133 -18.05 -9.40 12.59
C HIS A 133 -17.21 -9.12 11.35
N ALA A 134 -17.73 -9.40 10.17
CA ALA A 134 -17.05 -9.08 8.92
C ALA A 134 -16.95 -7.57 8.68
N GLY A 135 -17.99 -6.80 9.04
CA GLY A 135 -18.03 -5.35 8.90
C GLY A 135 -16.92 -4.62 9.66
N PRO A 136 -16.77 -4.85 10.98
CA PRO A 136 -15.66 -4.26 11.75
C PRO A 136 -14.27 -4.61 11.21
N ILE A 137 -14.03 -5.82 10.74
CA ILE A 137 -12.74 -6.20 10.11
C ILE A 137 -12.51 -5.38 8.85
N ALA A 138 -13.51 -5.28 7.96
CA ALA A 138 -13.43 -4.48 6.75
C ALA A 138 -13.23 -2.97 7.06
N LEU A 139 -13.87 -2.47 8.11
CA LEU A 139 -13.71 -1.08 8.58
C LEU A 139 -12.29 -0.81 9.09
N LEU A 140 -11.71 -1.74 9.85
CA LEU A 140 -10.33 -1.63 10.31
C LEU A 140 -9.34 -1.65 9.15
N VAL A 141 -9.59 -2.43 8.09
CA VAL A 141 -8.77 -2.41 6.86
C VAL A 141 -8.92 -1.08 6.13
N LEU A 142 -10.14 -0.58 5.99
CA LEU A 142 -10.41 0.70 5.31
C LEU A 142 -9.65 1.86 5.95
N LEU A 143 -9.63 1.90 7.28
CA LEU A 143 -9.01 2.99 8.05
C LEU A 143 -7.57 2.66 8.52
N PHE A 144 -6.98 1.53 8.09
CA PHE A 144 -5.67 1.09 8.57
C PHE A 144 -4.57 2.14 8.31
N PRO A 145 -4.04 2.82 9.33
CA PRO A 145 -3.18 3.99 9.12
C PRO A 145 -1.74 3.64 8.74
N LEU A 146 -1.30 2.40 9.01
CA LEU A 146 0.07 1.96 8.73
C LEU A 146 0.25 1.38 7.31
N ALA A 147 -0.72 1.63 6.43
CA ALA A 147 -0.67 1.38 4.99
C ALA A 147 -1.52 2.41 4.24
N ASP A 148 -1.52 3.65 4.71
CA ASP A 148 -2.35 4.73 4.18
C ASP A 148 -1.77 5.34 2.90
N SER A 149 -0.46 5.29 2.71
CA SER A 149 0.18 5.79 1.49
C SER A 149 -0.47 5.27 0.20
N VAL A 150 -0.93 4.00 0.17
CA VAL A 150 -1.62 3.45 -1.02
C VAL A 150 -3.00 4.07 -1.30
N ARG A 151 -3.47 4.98 -0.45
CA ARG A 151 -4.70 5.76 -0.61
C ARG A 151 -4.44 7.26 -0.72
N LEU A 152 -3.30 7.72 -0.18
CA LEU A 152 -2.89 9.13 -0.15
C LEU A 152 -1.93 9.49 -1.29
N TRP A 153 -1.31 8.51 -1.90
CA TRP A 153 -0.36 8.62 -3.00
C TRP A 153 -0.87 7.85 -4.22
N SER A 154 -0.97 8.53 -5.35
CA SER A 154 -1.62 8.02 -6.54
C SER A 154 -0.92 6.77 -7.11
N SER A 155 0.39 6.78 -7.30
CA SER A 155 1.15 5.61 -7.80
C SER A 155 1.12 4.44 -6.82
N GLY A 156 1.10 4.70 -5.51
CA GLY A 156 0.95 3.68 -4.48
C GLY A 156 -0.35 2.88 -4.58
N SER A 157 -1.40 3.46 -5.18
CA SER A 157 -2.71 2.82 -5.33
C SER A 157 -2.72 1.58 -6.22
N ALA A 158 -1.70 1.36 -7.05
CA ALA A 158 -1.51 0.12 -7.82
C ALA A 158 -1.46 -1.13 -6.91
N ALA A 159 -0.98 -0.96 -5.67
CA ALA A 159 -1.01 -2.03 -4.66
C ALA A 159 -2.46 -2.37 -4.23
N ASN A 160 -3.34 -1.38 -4.06
CA ASN A 160 -4.76 -1.62 -3.80
C ASN A 160 -5.46 -2.28 -5.01
N LEU A 161 -5.11 -1.88 -6.24
CA LEU A 161 -5.59 -2.54 -7.45
C LEU A 161 -5.23 -4.03 -7.44
N ALA A 162 -3.98 -4.37 -7.15
CA ALA A 162 -3.54 -5.77 -7.06
C ALA A 162 -4.35 -6.57 -6.04
N ILE A 163 -4.62 -5.99 -4.85
CA ILE A 163 -5.43 -6.64 -3.82
C ILE A 163 -6.90 -6.78 -4.26
N CYS A 164 -7.47 -5.76 -4.91
CA CYS A 164 -8.83 -5.86 -5.46
C CYS A 164 -8.95 -7.00 -6.47
N LEU A 165 -7.98 -7.11 -7.39
CA LEU A 165 -7.94 -8.19 -8.38
C LEU A 165 -7.78 -9.57 -7.70
N TYR A 166 -6.89 -9.68 -6.70
CA TYR A 166 -6.73 -10.90 -5.91
C TYR A 166 -8.02 -11.29 -5.18
N LEU A 167 -8.63 -10.37 -4.43
CA LEU A 167 -9.84 -10.67 -3.65
C LEU A 167 -11.05 -10.97 -4.55
N ALA A 168 -11.19 -10.29 -5.69
CA ALA A 168 -12.21 -10.59 -6.70
C ALA A 168 -11.98 -11.98 -7.31
N GLY A 169 -10.73 -12.32 -7.65
CA GLY A 169 -10.35 -13.64 -8.12
C GLY A 169 -10.66 -14.73 -7.08
N LEU A 170 -10.31 -14.49 -5.82
CA LEU A 170 -10.61 -15.39 -4.71
C LEU A 170 -12.12 -15.60 -4.53
N LEU A 171 -12.90 -14.52 -4.59
CA LEU A 171 -14.36 -14.58 -4.49
C LEU A 171 -14.96 -15.44 -5.62
N LEU A 172 -14.52 -15.22 -6.87
CA LEU A 172 -14.95 -16.05 -8.00
C LEU A 172 -14.55 -17.51 -7.82
N ALA A 173 -13.33 -17.81 -7.38
CA ALA A 173 -12.89 -19.17 -7.12
C ALA A 173 -13.75 -19.87 -6.08
N LEU A 174 -13.99 -19.22 -4.92
CA LEU A 174 -14.80 -19.76 -3.83
C LEU A 174 -16.25 -20.01 -4.26
N GLU A 175 -16.80 -19.16 -5.11
CA GLU A 175 -18.15 -19.29 -5.62
C GLU A 175 -18.23 -20.32 -6.77
N ALA A 176 -17.17 -20.55 -7.54
CA ALA A 176 -17.11 -21.55 -8.61
C ALA A 176 -17.01 -22.99 -8.09
N LEU A 177 -16.23 -23.19 -7.01
CA LEU A 177 -15.92 -24.55 -6.47
C LEU A 177 -17.14 -25.44 -6.21
N PRO A 178 -18.28 -24.99 -5.67
CA PRO A 178 -19.47 -25.82 -5.48
C PRO A 178 -20.35 -25.95 -6.72
N ARG A 179 -20.04 -25.23 -7.80
CA ARG A 179 -20.83 -25.19 -9.04
C ARG A 179 -20.30 -26.17 -10.08
N ARG A 180 -21.11 -26.46 -11.09
CA ARG A 180 -20.76 -27.29 -12.25
C ARG A 180 -21.25 -26.61 -13.54
N GLY A 181 -20.72 -27.05 -14.69
CA GLY A 181 -21.13 -26.57 -16.00
C GLY A 181 -20.36 -25.33 -16.48
N PRO A 182 -20.74 -24.74 -17.62
CA PRO A 182 -19.99 -23.70 -18.31
C PRO A 182 -19.82 -22.44 -17.48
N LEU A 183 -20.81 -22.06 -16.67
CA LEU A 183 -20.69 -20.91 -15.76
C LEU A 183 -19.58 -21.10 -14.71
N ALA A 184 -19.48 -22.31 -14.12
CA ALA A 184 -18.40 -22.62 -13.18
C ALA A 184 -17.04 -22.52 -13.86
N LEU A 185 -16.91 -23.03 -15.09
CA LEU A 185 -15.69 -22.94 -15.88
C LEU A 185 -15.31 -21.48 -16.17
N ALA A 186 -16.26 -20.66 -16.61
CA ALA A 186 -16.03 -19.23 -16.84
C ALA A 186 -15.59 -18.50 -15.56
N MET A 187 -16.19 -18.80 -14.40
CA MET A 187 -15.79 -18.24 -13.12
C MET A 187 -14.37 -18.69 -12.72
N HIS A 188 -14.01 -19.96 -12.95
CA HIS A 188 -12.65 -20.44 -12.71
C HIS A 188 -11.63 -19.74 -13.62
N ALA A 189 -11.91 -19.60 -14.90
CA ALA A 189 -11.06 -18.90 -15.85
C ALA A 189 -10.91 -17.41 -15.47
N GLY A 190 -12.01 -16.73 -15.18
CA GLY A 190 -12.00 -15.34 -14.72
C GLY A 190 -11.19 -15.15 -13.43
N SER A 191 -11.28 -16.09 -12.49
CA SER A 191 -10.47 -16.06 -11.27
C SER A 191 -8.97 -16.19 -11.56
N VAL A 192 -8.56 -17.10 -12.46
CA VAL A 192 -7.14 -17.24 -12.87
C VAL A 192 -6.62 -15.97 -13.53
N LEU A 193 -7.42 -15.38 -14.45
CA LEU A 193 -7.06 -14.13 -15.10
C LEU A 193 -6.91 -12.97 -14.11
N LEU A 194 -7.80 -12.88 -13.12
CA LEU A 194 -7.71 -11.85 -12.08
C LEU A 194 -6.49 -12.05 -11.17
N TYR A 195 -6.10 -13.28 -10.84
CA TYR A 195 -4.87 -13.56 -10.12
C TYR A 195 -3.63 -13.23 -10.95
N ALA A 196 -3.63 -13.57 -12.23
CA ALA A 196 -2.54 -13.19 -13.14
C ALA A 196 -2.40 -11.66 -13.23
N ALA A 197 -3.51 -10.94 -13.45
CA ALA A 197 -3.52 -9.48 -13.48
C ALA A 197 -3.08 -8.87 -12.14
N SER A 198 -3.46 -9.47 -11.01
CA SER A 198 -3.02 -9.07 -9.68
C SER A 198 -1.49 -9.17 -9.54
N LEU A 199 -0.90 -10.31 -9.93
CA LEU A 199 0.55 -10.51 -9.88
C LEU A 199 1.30 -9.58 -10.84
N MET A 200 0.71 -9.31 -12.02
CA MET A 200 1.25 -8.36 -13.00
C MET A 200 1.06 -6.89 -12.60
N SER A 201 0.31 -6.62 -11.53
CA SER A 201 0.21 -5.29 -10.91
C SER A 201 1.20 -5.14 -9.75
N TYR A 202 1.35 -6.21 -8.91
CA TYR A 202 2.24 -6.21 -7.76
C TYR A 202 2.55 -7.63 -7.27
N GLU A 203 3.82 -7.95 -7.04
CA GLU A 203 4.34 -9.31 -6.81
C GLU A 203 3.94 -9.88 -5.44
N PHE A 204 3.61 -9.06 -4.45
CA PHE A 204 3.28 -9.51 -3.09
C PHE A 204 2.04 -10.41 -3.03
N THR A 205 1.22 -10.46 -4.09
CA THR A 205 0.02 -11.31 -4.15
C THR A 205 0.33 -12.79 -4.45
N LEU A 206 1.55 -13.12 -4.84
CA LEU A 206 1.97 -14.50 -5.16
C LEU A 206 1.70 -15.47 -4.00
N VAL A 207 2.23 -15.18 -2.81
CA VAL A 207 2.09 -16.06 -1.64
C VAL A 207 0.64 -16.20 -1.20
N PRO A 208 -0.17 -15.13 -1.11
CA PRO A 208 -1.61 -15.21 -0.90
C PRO A 208 -2.35 -16.14 -1.88
N VAL A 209 -2.03 -16.09 -3.17
CA VAL A 209 -2.64 -17.00 -4.16
C VAL A 209 -2.27 -18.46 -3.85
N LEU A 210 -1.02 -18.74 -3.52
CA LEU A 210 -0.59 -20.09 -3.15
C LEU A 210 -1.30 -20.59 -1.88
N LEU A 211 -1.51 -19.73 -0.90
CA LEU A 211 -2.21 -20.07 0.35
C LEU A 211 -3.74 -20.19 0.18
N SER A 212 -4.30 -19.76 -0.95
CA SER A 212 -5.75 -19.89 -1.22
C SER A 212 -6.24 -21.34 -1.21
N VAL A 213 -5.34 -22.32 -1.37
CA VAL A 213 -5.65 -23.74 -1.21
C VAL A 213 -6.33 -24.06 0.13
N LEU A 214 -5.97 -23.38 1.21
CA LEU A 214 -6.57 -23.56 2.53
C LEU A 214 -8.05 -23.19 2.54
N LEU A 215 -8.41 -22.14 1.81
CA LEU A 215 -9.79 -21.68 1.65
C LEU A 215 -10.57 -22.58 0.69
N TYR A 216 -9.93 -23.03 -0.39
CA TYR A 216 -10.52 -23.98 -1.33
C TYR A 216 -10.83 -25.32 -0.66
N TRP A 217 -9.88 -25.82 0.14
CA TRP A 217 -10.09 -27.07 0.90
C TRP A 217 -11.26 -26.97 1.88
N ARG A 218 -11.39 -25.82 2.52
CA ARG A 218 -12.53 -25.56 3.41
C ARG A 218 -13.87 -25.50 2.65
N ARG A 219 -13.87 -24.99 1.41
CA ARG A 219 -15.08 -24.80 0.60
C ARG A 219 -15.54 -26.07 -0.12
N ALA A 220 -14.60 -26.83 -0.69
CA ALA A 220 -14.83 -28.07 -1.42
C ALA A 220 -13.63 -29.00 -1.23
N PRO A 221 -13.59 -29.78 -0.12
CA PRO A 221 -12.42 -30.62 0.18
C PRO A 221 -12.17 -31.71 -0.86
N GLY A 222 -10.89 -32.09 -1.02
CA GLY A 222 -10.47 -33.16 -1.91
C GLY A 222 -10.05 -32.67 -3.30
N ARG A 223 -10.24 -33.51 -4.33
CA ARG A 223 -9.77 -33.29 -5.70
C ARG A 223 -10.15 -31.92 -6.30
N PRO A 224 -11.38 -31.39 -6.12
CA PRO A 224 -11.72 -30.10 -6.72
C PRO A 224 -10.84 -28.94 -6.21
N ALA A 225 -10.55 -28.90 -4.90
CA ALA A 225 -9.66 -27.88 -4.31
C ALA A 225 -8.23 -27.99 -4.88
N LEU A 226 -7.69 -29.21 -5.00
CA LEU A 226 -6.34 -29.45 -5.49
C LEU A 226 -6.20 -29.12 -6.97
N TRP A 227 -7.16 -29.52 -7.82
CA TRP A 227 -7.15 -29.17 -9.25
C TRP A 227 -7.23 -27.66 -9.46
N ARG A 228 -8.10 -26.99 -8.68
CA ARG A 228 -8.21 -25.55 -8.75
C ARG A 228 -6.89 -24.87 -8.35
N TRP A 229 -6.30 -25.30 -7.25
CA TRP A 229 -5.01 -24.80 -6.79
C TRP A 229 -3.88 -25.07 -7.79
N GLY A 230 -3.85 -26.27 -8.38
CA GLY A 230 -2.88 -26.60 -9.43
C GLY A 230 -2.95 -25.67 -10.64
N ALA A 231 -4.17 -25.28 -11.05
CA ALA A 231 -4.36 -24.30 -12.11
C ALA A 231 -3.81 -22.91 -11.73
N ASP A 232 -4.01 -22.49 -10.46
CA ASP A 232 -3.47 -21.23 -9.96
C ASP A 232 -1.93 -21.25 -9.94
N VAL A 233 -1.34 -22.34 -9.42
CA VAL A 233 0.13 -22.49 -9.37
C VAL A 233 0.74 -22.43 -10.77
N LEU A 234 0.16 -23.14 -11.75
CA LEU A 234 0.63 -23.13 -13.13
C LEU A 234 0.53 -21.74 -13.75
N ALA A 235 -0.58 -21.04 -13.57
CA ALA A 235 -0.76 -19.70 -14.09
C ALA A 235 0.22 -18.71 -13.45
N MET A 236 0.42 -18.78 -12.12
CA MET A 236 1.38 -17.92 -11.41
C MET A 236 2.82 -18.22 -11.83
N ALA A 237 3.18 -19.49 -12.01
CA ALA A 237 4.50 -19.87 -12.52
C ALA A 237 4.75 -19.33 -13.93
N ALA A 238 3.75 -19.37 -14.82
CA ALA A 238 3.85 -18.80 -16.16
C ALA A 238 4.03 -17.28 -16.12
N VAL A 239 3.24 -16.56 -15.33
CA VAL A 239 3.36 -15.08 -15.18
C VAL A 239 4.72 -14.72 -14.59
N LEU A 240 5.16 -15.39 -13.54
CA LEU A 240 6.47 -15.15 -12.91
C LEU A 240 7.62 -15.45 -13.88
N GLY A 241 7.52 -16.53 -14.66
CA GLY A 241 8.51 -16.88 -15.68
C GLY A 241 8.62 -15.80 -16.77
N LEU A 242 7.50 -15.25 -17.22
CA LEU A 242 7.49 -14.13 -18.17
C LEU A 242 8.10 -12.86 -17.56
N ALA A 243 7.72 -12.51 -16.34
CA ALA A 243 8.25 -11.33 -15.66
C ALA A 243 9.77 -11.43 -15.42
N THR A 244 10.26 -12.58 -14.97
CA THR A 244 11.71 -12.78 -14.72
C THR A 244 12.56 -12.84 -15.99
N ALA A 245 11.96 -13.21 -17.12
CA ALA A 245 12.65 -13.18 -18.42
C ALA A 245 12.86 -11.75 -18.95
N GLN A 246 12.08 -10.79 -18.45
CA GLN A 246 12.07 -9.40 -18.92
C GLN A 246 12.80 -8.43 -17.99
N THR A 247 13.10 -8.81 -16.75
CA THR A 247 13.66 -7.90 -15.73
C THR A 247 14.80 -8.54 -14.95
N THR A 248 15.83 -7.75 -14.68
CA THR A 248 16.84 -8.02 -13.65
C THR A 248 16.34 -7.45 -12.32
N LEU A 249 15.41 -8.14 -11.67
CA LEU A 249 15.01 -7.76 -10.31
C LEU A 249 16.20 -7.92 -9.37
N GLU A 250 16.60 -6.85 -8.72
CA GLU A 250 17.57 -6.92 -7.63
C GLU A 250 16.99 -7.76 -6.50
N ARG A 251 17.61 -8.90 -6.26
CA ARG A 251 17.23 -9.83 -5.20
C ARG A 251 18.33 -9.89 -4.17
N GLU A 252 17.91 -10.02 -2.94
CA GLU A 252 18.86 -10.29 -1.86
C GLU A 252 19.61 -11.60 -2.14
N PRO A 253 20.93 -11.65 -1.91
CA PRO A 253 21.68 -12.88 -2.01
C PRO A 253 21.19 -13.90 -0.96
N LEU A 254 21.22 -15.19 -1.29
CA LEU A 254 20.71 -16.25 -0.40
C LEU A 254 21.36 -16.21 1.01
N SER A 255 22.59 -15.72 1.12
CA SER A 255 23.29 -15.55 2.39
C SER A 255 22.70 -14.46 3.29
N ALA A 256 22.03 -13.45 2.73
CA ALA A 256 21.41 -12.35 3.48
C ALA A 256 19.98 -12.69 3.94
N LEU A 257 19.32 -13.70 3.37
CA LEU A 257 17.92 -14.02 3.68
C LEU A 257 17.62 -14.26 5.17
N PRO A 258 18.49 -14.90 5.99
CA PRO A 258 18.24 -15.06 7.41
C PRO A 258 18.20 -13.73 8.16
N GLU A 259 19.13 -12.80 7.87
CA GLU A 259 19.17 -11.46 8.46
C GLU A 259 17.95 -10.66 8.05
N ARG A 260 17.62 -10.66 6.76
CA ARG A 260 16.42 -10.02 6.22
C ARG A 260 15.13 -10.57 6.86
N ALA A 261 15.06 -11.88 7.09
CA ALA A 261 13.91 -12.48 7.76
C ALA A 261 13.74 -11.95 9.20
N VAL A 262 14.83 -11.72 9.93
CA VAL A 262 14.81 -11.12 11.27
C VAL A 262 14.34 -9.67 11.20
N GLU A 263 14.90 -8.85 10.31
CA GLU A 263 14.52 -7.44 10.13
C GLU A 263 13.04 -7.28 9.76
N VAL A 264 12.59 -7.99 8.73
CA VAL A 264 11.19 -7.96 8.27
C VAL A 264 10.25 -8.43 9.38
N SER A 265 10.64 -9.47 10.16
CA SER A 265 9.83 -9.95 11.28
C SER A 265 9.77 -8.94 12.43
N ALA A 266 10.86 -8.26 12.74
CA ALA A 266 10.90 -7.21 13.76
C ALA A 266 10.03 -6.01 13.34
N GLY A 267 10.12 -5.58 12.09
CA GLY A 267 9.27 -4.55 11.52
C GLY A 267 7.79 -4.93 11.55
N ALA A 268 7.45 -6.18 11.15
CA ALA A 268 6.09 -6.70 11.18
C ALA A 268 5.49 -6.72 12.60
N LEU A 269 6.27 -7.17 13.60
CA LEU A 269 5.85 -7.13 15.00
C LEU A 269 5.63 -5.70 15.49
N SER A 270 6.46 -4.77 15.05
CA SER A 270 6.28 -3.34 15.32
C SER A 270 4.95 -2.83 14.77
N VAL A 271 4.66 -3.10 13.49
CA VAL A 271 3.38 -2.71 12.84
C VAL A 271 2.18 -3.32 13.56
N ILE A 272 2.25 -4.60 13.95
CA ILE A 272 1.17 -5.26 14.72
C ILE A 272 0.96 -4.57 16.08
N SER A 273 2.03 -4.28 16.81
CA SER A 273 1.94 -3.62 18.12
C SER A 273 1.29 -2.24 18.02
N TRP A 274 1.69 -1.45 17.03
CA TRP A 274 1.10 -0.15 16.72
C TRP A 274 -0.38 -0.24 16.33
N SER A 275 -0.76 -1.27 15.59
CA SER A 275 -2.14 -1.48 15.16
C SER A 275 -3.09 -1.75 16.33
N VAL A 276 -2.58 -2.28 17.44
CA VAL A 276 -3.36 -2.50 18.67
C VAL A 276 -3.48 -1.25 19.52
N PHE A 277 -2.47 -0.38 19.49
CA PHE A 277 -2.48 0.88 20.23
C PHE A 277 -1.98 2.02 19.33
N PRO A 278 -2.85 2.59 18.48
CA PRO A 278 -2.49 3.53 17.42
C PRO A 278 -2.27 4.97 17.92
N LEU A 279 -2.07 5.19 19.20
CA LEU A 279 -1.87 6.51 19.81
C LEU A 279 -0.39 6.71 20.17
N GLY A 280 0.14 7.88 19.83
CA GLY A 280 1.53 8.26 20.15
C GLY A 280 2.44 8.41 18.93
N ASP A 281 3.70 8.79 19.19
CA ASP A 281 4.69 9.00 18.13
C ASP A 281 5.21 7.67 17.56
N THR A 282 5.60 7.69 16.27
CA THR A 282 6.12 6.54 15.53
C THR A 282 7.65 6.39 15.66
N ALA A 283 8.29 7.07 16.61
CA ALA A 283 9.69 6.87 16.91
C ALA A 283 10.00 5.39 17.23
N ASP A 284 11.20 4.93 16.90
CA ASP A 284 11.58 3.50 16.98
C ASP A 284 11.41 2.86 18.36
N VAL A 285 11.46 3.66 19.43
CA VAL A 285 11.21 3.25 20.82
C VAL A 285 10.08 4.10 21.39
N SER A 286 8.87 3.89 20.90
CA SER A 286 7.68 4.60 21.41
C SER A 286 7.03 3.80 22.55
N PRO A 287 6.62 4.45 23.66
CA PRO A 287 5.81 3.80 24.69
C PRO A 287 4.56 3.12 24.15
N ALA A 288 3.95 3.67 23.12
CA ALA A 288 2.77 3.10 22.46
C ALA A 288 3.06 1.71 21.87
N ARG A 289 4.22 1.50 21.25
CA ARG A 289 4.67 0.20 20.72
C ARG A 289 4.81 -0.84 21.83
N VAL A 290 5.41 -0.46 22.95
CA VAL A 290 5.56 -1.35 24.11
C VAL A 290 4.19 -1.70 24.69
N ILE A 291 3.32 -0.70 24.86
CA ILE A 291 1.95 -0.91 25.38
C ILE A 291 1.16 -1.84 24.44
N GLY A 292 1.18 -1.61 23.14
CA GLY A 292 0.51 -2.46 22.15
C GLY A 292 0.98 -3.93 22.24
N GLY A 293 2.29 -4.14 22.28
CA GLY A 293 2.87 -5.48 22.46
C GLY A 293 2.45 -6.14 23.77
N LEU A 294 2.44 -5.41 24.88
CA LEU A 294 1.96 -5.91 26.18
C LEU A 294 0.48 -6.29 26.14
N ILE A 295 -0.37 -5.48 25.49
CA ILE A 295 -1.79 -5.81 25.31
C ILE A 295 -1.94 -7.14 24.58
N VAL A 296 -1.19 -7.35 23.49
CA VAL A 296 -1.20 -8.62 22.73
C VAL A 296 -0.84 -9.80 23.64
N ILE A 297 0.29 -9.69 24.36
CA ILE A 297 0.79 -10.76 25.24
C ILE A 297 -0.23 -11.08 26.35
N VAL A 298 -0.78 -10.05 27.00
CA VAL A 298 -1.72 -10.22 28.12
C VAL A 298 -3.02 -10.85 27.62
N VAL A 299 -3.59 -10.37 26.51
CA VAL A 299 -4.87 -10.89 26.00
C VAL A 299 -4.73 -12.33 25.51
N LEU A 300 -3.69 -12.65 24.74
CA LEU A 300 -3.45 -14.00 24.25
C LEU A 300 -3.05 -14.96 25.38
N GLY A 301 -2.18 -14.54 26.28
CA GLY A 301 -1.76 -15.33 27.43
C GLY A 301 -2.93 -15.69 28.32
N ALA A 302 -3.80 -14.73 28.64
CA ALA A 302 -5.02 -15.00 29.42
C ALA A 302 -6.00 -15.92 28.68
N ALA A 303 -6.14 -15.78 27.35
CA ALA A 303 -6.96 -16.68 26.54
C ALA A 303 -6.42 -18.12 26.55
N LEU A 304 -5.12 -18.32 26.38
CA LEU A 304 -4.47 -19.63 26.41
C LEU A 304 -4.58 -20.31 27.80
N LEU A 305 -4.42 -19.55 28.88
CA LEU A 305 -4.61 -20.07 30.24
C LEU A 305 -6.04 -20.55 30.48
N ARG A 306 -7.05 -19.87 29.90
CA ARG A 306 -8.46 -20.30 29.96
C ARG A 306 -8.70 -21.58 29.16
N VAL A 307 -8.10 -21.69 27.98
CA VAL A 307 -8.18 -22.95 27.20
C VAL A 307 -7.63 -24.11 27.98
N ARG A 308 -6.46 -23.96 28.63
CA ARG A 308 -5.86 -24.98 29.50
C ARG A 308 -6.77 -25.37 30.68
N ARG A 309 -7.60 -24.45 31.17
CA ARG A 309 -8.58 -24.70 32.28
C ARG A 309 -9.90 -25.27 31.78
N GLY A 310 -10.01 -25.73 30.55
CA GLY A 310 -11.22 -26.31 29.97
C GLY A 310 -12.31 -25.31 29.55
N ARG A 311 -12.06 -24.01 29.62
CA ARG A 311 -12.99 -22.93 29.24
C ARG A 311 -12.72 -22.39 27.84
N GLY A 312 -12.33 -23.26 26.91
CA GLY A 312 -11.83 -22.84 25.57
C GLY A 312 -12.89 -22.74 24.46
N ALA A 313 -14.08 -23.34 24.66
CA ALA A 313 -15.04 -23.48 23.55
C ALA A 313 -15.47 -22.15 22.93
N GLU A 314 -15.70 -21.11 23.74
CA GLU A 314 -16.10 -19.78 23.29
C GLU A 314 -14.93 -18.96 22.71
N LEU A 315 -13.70 -19.27 23.13
CA LEU A 315 -12.49 -18.58 22.70
C LEU A 315 -11.94 -19.11 21.38
N ARG A 316 -12.19 -20.41 21.10
CA ARG A 316 -11.63 -21.13 19.94
C ARG A 316 -11.85 -20.41 18.59
N PRO A 317 -13.04 -19.89 18.26
CA PRO A 317 -13.26 -19.21 16.99
C PRO A 317 -12.38 -17.97 16.83
N TRP A 318 -12.15 -17.24 17.92
CA TRP A 318 -11.34 -16.02 17.91
C TRP A 318 -9.84 -16.31 17.87
N LEU A 319 -9.39 -17.36 18.54
CA LEU A 319 -8.02 -17.85 18.43
C LEU A 319 -7.72 -18.34 17.00
N LEU A 320 -8.68 -19.03 16.36
CA LEU A 320 -8.56 -19.42 14.96
C LEU A 320 -8.54 -18.21 14.01
N LEU A 321 -9.34 -17.17 14.29
CA LEU A 321 -9.32 -15.93 13.54
C LEU A 321 -7.99 -15.19 13.72
N ALA A 322 -7.46 -15.14 14.95
CA ALA A 322 -6.14 -14.57 15.24
C ALA A 322 -5.04 -15.31 14.46
N ALA A 323 -5.03 -16.65 14.51
CA ALA A 323 -4.07 -17.47 13.77
C ALA A 323 -4.19 -17.27 12.24
N ALA A 324 -5.42 -17.22 11.71
CA ALA A 324 -5.65 -16.94 10.29
C ALA A 324 -5.16 -15.53 9.91
N GLY A 325 -5.44 -14.53 10.75
CA GLY A 325 -4.95 -13.16 10.57
C GLY A 325 -3.42 -13.09 10.55
N THR A 326 -2.75 -13.77 11.50
CA THR A 326 -1.29 -13.87 11.53
C THR A 326 -0.73 -14.52 10.25
N LEU A 327 -1.37 -15.60 9.77
CA LEU A 327 -0.95 -16.28 8.53
C LEU A 327 -1.09 -15.35 7.31
N VAL A 328 -2.20 -14.62 7.21
CA VAL A 328 -2.43 -13.66 6.10
C VAL A 328 -1.43 -12.51 6.18
N ALA A 329 -1.14 -11.98 7.38
CA ALA A 329 -0.13 -10.94 7.57
C ALA A 329 1.27 -11.44 7.19
N ALA A 330 1.65 -12.64 7.64
CA ALA A 330 2.92 -13.27 7.28
C ALA A 330 3.05 -13.48 5.76
N ALA A 331 1.96 -13.91 5.09
CA ALA A 331 1.92 -14.05 3.64
C ALA A 331 2.20 -12.74 2.90
N GLY A 332 1.77 -11.59 3.45
CA GLY A 332 2.07 -10.28 2.90
C GLY A 332 3.52 -9.84 3.09
N TYR A 333 4.16 -10.27 4.18
CA TYR A 333 5.53 -9.86 4.49
C TYR A 333 6.62 -10.79 3.95
N VAL A 334 6.32 -12.07 3.74
CA VAL A 334 7.35 -13.06 3.36
C VAL A 334 8.05 -12.72 2.05
N VAL A 335 7.35 -12.05 1.15
CA VAL A 335 7.91 -11.61 -0.15
C VAL A 335 9.01 -10.54 0.04
N LEU A 336 8.93 -9.74 1.11
CA LEU A 336 9.90 -8.69 1.41
C LEU A 336 11.26 -9.25 1.85
N ILE A 337 11.30 -10.51 2.29
CA ILE A 337 12.56 -11.16 2.68
C ILE A 337 13.48 -11.30 1.47
N ALA A 338 12.92 -11.53 0.29
CA ALA A 338 13.67 -11.68 -0.96
C ALA A 338 13.87 -10.37 -1.73
N ALA A 339 13.20 -9.29 -1.32
CA ALA A 339 13.24 -7.98 -1.98
C ALA A 339 14.24 -7.05 -1.26
N ALA A 340 15.26 -6.61 -1.98
CA ALA A 340 16.24 -5.68 -1.44
C ALA A 340 15.59 -4.33 -1.04
N GLY A 341 15.99 -3.77 0.08
CA GLY A 341 15.61 -2.41 0.50
C GLY A 341 14.18 -2.21 1.04
N TYR A 342 13.31 -3.24 1.04
CA TYR A 342 11.94 -3.10 1.51
C TYR A 342 11.75 -3.63 2.93
N ASN A 343 11.41 -2.74 3.88
CA ASN A 343 11.11 -3.07 5.27
C ASN A 343 9.71 -2.57 5.67
N PRO A 344 9.00 -3.27 6.58
CA PRO A 344 7.76 -2.76 7.16
C PRO A 344 7.99 -1.40 7.83
N ALA A 345 7.28 -0.38 7.37
CA ALA A 345 7.40 1.01 7.82
C ALA A 345 6.09 1.52 8.39
N HIS A 346 6.16 2.60 9.20
CA HIS A 346 4.99 3.13 9.89
C HIS A 346 4.40 4.37 9.22
N ARG A 347 5.15 5.06 8.35
CA ARG A 347 4.76 6.34 7.74
C ARG A 347 5.28 6.47 6.31
N GLY A 348 4.68 7.42 5.60
CA GLY A 348 5.12 7.87 4.29
C GLY A 348 5.02 6.80 3.21
N ILE A 349 5.72 7.01 2.10
CA ILE A 349 5.65 6.11 0.94
C ILE A 349 6.06 4.66 1.26
N ALA A 350 6.95 4.46 2.22
CA ALA A 350 7.45 3.15 2.58
C ALA A 350 6.39 2.25 3.24
N ASN A 351 5.34 2.82 3.86
CA ASN A 351 4.32 2.01 4.53
C ASN A 351 3.40 1.25 3.56
N ARG A 352 3.52 1.49 2.25
CA ARG A 352 2.82 0.72 1.20
C ARG A 352 3.07 -0.79 1.30
N VAL A 353 4.22 -1.20 1.81
CA VAL A 353 4.57 -2.62 1.93
C VAL A 353 3.67 -3.38 2.93
N ASN A 354 2.99 -2.66 3.82
CA ASN A 354 2.09 -3.25 4.81
C ASN A 354 0.69 -3.55 4.24
N VAL A 355 0.37 -3.10 3.03
CA VAL A 355 -1.02 -3.06 2.51
C VAL A 355 -1.68 -4.44 2.48
N PHE A 356 -1.00 -5.49 2.05
CA PHE A 356 -1.56 -6.84 2.07
C PHE A 356 -1.62 -7.40 3.50
N ALA A 357 -0.57 -7.19 4.28
CA ALA A 357 -0.51 -7.62 5.67
C ALA A 357 -1.61 -6.98 6.53
N ALA A 358 -2.05 -5.75 6.18
CA ALA A 358 -3.15 -5.05 6.85
C ALA A 358 -4.45 -5.86 6.89
N LEU A 359 -4.73 -6.68 5.86
CA LEU A 359 -5.89 -7.58 5.85
C LEU A 359 -5.81 -8.59 7.02
N GLY A 360 -4.65 -9.20 7.18
CA GLY A 360 -4.39 -10.16 8.26
C GLY A 360 -4.31 -9.49 9.62
N ILE A 361 -3.66 -8.34 9.71
CA ILE A 361 -3.52 -7.57 10.95
C ILE A 361 -4.89 -7.12 11.46
N ALA A 362 -5.77 -6.62 10.60
CA ALA A 362 -7.13 -6.24 10.98
C ALA A 362 -7.95 -7.44 11.50
N MET A 363 -7.81 -8.62 10.89
CA MET A 363 -8.41 -9.86 11.39
C MET A 363 -7.86 -10.23 12.77
N PHE A 364 -6.55 -10.13 12.96
CA PHE A 364 -5.86 -10.41 14.22
C PHE A 364 -6.29 -9.43 15.32
N VAL A 365 -6.26 -8.13 15.04
CA VAL A 365 -6.66 -7.06 15.99
C VAL A 365 -8.13 -7.23 16.41
N TYR A 366 -9.02 -7.49 15.44
CA TYR A 366 -10.42 -7.75 15.77
C TYR A 366 -10.60 -9.01 16.62
N ALA A 367 -9.83 -10.05 16.37
CA ALA A 367 -9.82 -11.25 17.22
C ALA A 367 -9.38 -10.93 18.66
N LEU A 368 -8.34 -10.08 18.82
CA LEU A 368 -7.92 -9.60 20.15
C LEU A 368 -9.02 -8.81 20.85
N VAL A 369 -9.72 -7.93 20.13
CA VAL A 369 -10.88 -7.20 20.66
C VAL A 369 -11.93 -8.16 21.22
N MET A 370 -12.27 -9.20 20.45
CA MET A 370 -13.26 -10.19 20.88
C MET A 370 -12.79 -11.05 22.06
N LEU A 371 -11.51 -11.43 22.07
CA LEU A 371 -10.90 -12.15 23.19
C LEU A 371 -10.89 -11.28 24.46
N ALA A 372 -10.54 -10.01 24.34
CA ALA A 372 -10.58 -9.05 25.45
C ALA A 372 -12.01 -8.82 25.95
N ALA A 373 -12.97 -8.64 25.03
CA ALA A 373 -14.38 -8.42 25.38
C ALA A 373 -15.00 -9.63 26.12
N LEU A 374 -14.66 -10.85 25.70
CA LEU A 374 -15.08 -12.08 26.43
C LEU A 374 -14.51 -12.14 27.84
N GLN A 375 -13.22 -11.80 28.00
CA GLN A 375 -12.56 -11.83 29.31
C GLN A 375 -13.08 -10.72 30.23
N LEU A 376 -13.25 -9.50 29.72
CA LEU A 376 -13.80 -8.38 30.47
C LEU A 376 -15.28 -8.59 30.80
N GLY A 377 -16.06 -9.14 29.86
CA GLY A 377 -17.48 -9.43 30.06
C GLY A 377 -17.71 -10.38 31.22
N GLU A 378 -16.90 -11.44 31.32
CA GLU A 378 -16.96 -12.37 32.45
C GLU A 378 -16.56 -11.69 33.78
N ARG A 379 -15.45 -10.96 33.79
CA ARG A 379 -14.95 -10.27 34.99
C ARG A 379 -15.92 -9.20 35.51
N LEU A 380 -16.48 -8.42 34.59
CA LEU A 380 -17.38 -7.30 34.90
C LEU A 380 -18.85 -7.74 35.02
N ARG A 381 -19.14 -9.02 34.74
CA ARG A 381 -20.51 -9.56 34.64
C ARG A 381 -21.40 -8.74 33.70
N ARG A 382 -20.82 -8.32 32.54
CA ARG A 382 -21.49 -7.52 31.54
C ARG A 382 -21.61 -8.30 30.21
N PRO A 383 -22.60 -7.98 29.36
CA PRO A 383 -22.71 -8.54 28.02
C PRO A 383 -21.45 -8.24 27.18
N VAL A 384 -21.02 -9.23 26.39
CA VAL A 384 -19.80 -9.10 25.54
C VAL A 384 -19.97 -8.08 24.43
N ALA A 385 -21.18 -8.00 23.82
CA ALA A 385 -21.41 -7.17 22.65
C ALA A 385 -21.11 -5.67 22.85
N PRO A 386 -21.63 -4.99 23.90
CA PRO A 386 -21.31 -3.58 24.12
C PRO A 386 -19.82 -3.34 24.39
N ILE A 387 -19.13 -4.27 25.07
CA ILE A 387 -17.69 -4.15 25.30
C ILE A 387 -16.91 -4.26 23.98
N ALA A 388 -17.27 -5.24 23.14
CA ALA A 388 -16.65 -5.41 21.83
C ALA A 388 -16.88 -4.18 20.93
N ILE A 389 -18.09 -3.62 20.94
CA ILE A 389 -18.42 -2.38 20.20
C ILE A 389 -17.56 -1.23 20.72
N ALA A 390 -17.48 -1.03 22.04
CA ALA A 390 -16.70 0.07 22.62
C ALA A 390 -15.20 -0.06 22.28
N LEU A 391 -14.60 -1.25 22.41
CA LEU A 391 -13.20 -1.49 22.05
C LEU A 391 -12.95 -1.28 20.55
N THR A 392 -13.87 -1.76 19.70
CA THR A 392 -13.76 -1.53 18.25
C THR A 392 -13.88 -0.04 17.92
N ALA A 393 -14.83 0.67 18.53
CA ALA A 393 -15.00 2.11 18.32
C ALA A 393 -13.75 2.90 18.75
N LEU A 394 -13.14 2.53 19.89
CA LEU A 394 -11.89 3.16 20.34
C LEU A 394 -10.75 2.97 19.32
N LEU A 395 -10.60 1.78 18.76
CA LEU A 395 -9.61 1.53 17.70
C LEU A 395 -9.91 2.32 16.43
N VAL A 396 -11.17 2.36 16.00
CA VAL A 396 -11.60 3.13 14.82
C VAL A 396 -11.30 4.61 15.00
N VAL A 397 -11.59 5.18 16.17
CA VAL A 397 -11.24 6.57 16.48
C VAL A 397 -9.72 6.78 16.46
N GLY A 398 -8.95 5.89 17.08
CA GLY A 398 -7.49 5.96 17.05
C GLY A 398 -6.92 5.89 15.63
N TYR A 399 -7.45 5.00 14.78
CA TYR A 399 -7.07 4.91 13.37
C TYR A 399 -7.44 6.18 12.59
N ALA A 400 -8.65 6.72 12.82
CA ALA A 400 -9.09 7.93 12.15
C ALA A 400 -8.24 9.16 12.52
N VAL A 401 -7.93 9.32 13.83
CA VAL A 401 -7.05 10.41 14.30
C VAL A 401 -5.67 10.29 13.67
N ARG A 402 -5.11 9.08 13.64
CA ARG A 402 -3.80 8.85 13.03
C ARG A 402 -3.83 9.15 11.53
N LEU A 403 -4.81 8.61 10.80
CA LEU A 403 -4.99 8.85 9.37
C LEU A 403 -5.09 10.35 9.06
N GLN A 404 -5.84 11.11 9.87
CA GLN A 404 -5.96 12.55 9.70
C GLN A 404 -4.63 13.28 9.91
N SER A 405 -3.83 12.86 10.90
CA SER A 405 -2.47 13.39 11.11
C SER A 405 -1.55 13.11 9.92
N ASP A 406 -1.62 11.89 9.37
CA ASP A 406 -0.80 11.54 8.20
C ASP A 406 -1.27 12.31 6.96
N GLN A 407 -2.58 12.46 6.73
CA GLN A 407 -3.13 13.31 5.65
C GLN A 407 -2.67 14.77 5.73
N SER A 408 -2.57 15.34 6.95
CA SER A 408 -2.01 16.67 7.13
C SER A 408 -0.57 16.75 6.60
N SER A 409 0.28 15.78 6.96
CA SER A 409 1.67 15.74 6.49
C SER A 409 1.78 15.61 4.96
N TRP A 410 0.86 14.89 4.33
CA TRP A 410 0.82 14.77 2.87
C TRP A 410 0.36 16.08 2.19
N ARG A 411 -0.60 16.82 2.78
CA ARG A 411 -0.97 18.16 2.30
C ARG A 411 0.20 19.14 2.44
N ASP A 412 0.85 19.16 3.60
CA ASP A 412 2.02 20.00 3.83
C ASP A 412 3.11 19.73 2.77
N ALA A 413 3.26 18.47 2.32
CA ALA A 413 4.19 18.12 1.25
C ALA A 413 3.73 18.66 -0.13
N ALA A 414 2.43 18.61 -0.43
CA ALA A 414 1.87 19.18 -1.66
C ALA A 414 2.08 20.69 -1.71
N ASP A 415 1.75 21.40 -0.64
CA ASP A 415 1.94 22.85 -0.51
C ASP A 415 3.43 23.24 -0.67
N GLU A 416 4.33 22.42 -0.15
CA GLU A 416 5.77 22.65 -0.28
C GLU A 416 6.26 22.39 -1.70
N GLN A 417 5.73 21.35 -2.40
CA GLN A 417 6.03 21.11 -3.81
C GLN A 417 5.58 22.26 -4.68
N GLU A 418 4.36 22.77 -4.48
CA GLU A 418 3.82 23.92 -5.22
C GLU A 418 4.73 25.13 -5.05
N ARG A 419 5.16 25.44 -3.81
CA ARG A 419 6.11 26.55 -3.54
C ARG A 419 7.43 26.36 -4.28
N VAL A 420 8.01 25.15 -4.26
CA VAL A 420 9.26 24.86 -4.98
C VAL A 420 9.09 25.05 -6.49
N LEU A 421 7.97 24.61 -7.05
CA LEU A 421 7.68 24.75 -8.48
C LEU A 421 7.43 26.20 -8.87
N ASP A 422 6.74 26.98 -8.06
CA ASP A 422 6.54 28.42 -8.27
C ASP A 422 7.87 29.20 -8.25
N ASP A 423 8.73 28.89 -7.28
CA ASP A 423 10.07 29.48 -7.19
C ASP A 423 10.92 29.11 -8.41
N LEU A 424 10.84 27.88 -8.91
CA LEU A 424 11.52 27.45 -10.13
C LEU A 424 10.95 28.13 -11.37
N ALA A 425 9.63 28.25 -11.48
CA ALA A 425 8.96 28.96 -12.58
C ALA A 425 9.36 30.44 -12.67
N GLY A 426 9.65 31.05 -11.52
CA GLY A 426 10.21 32.42 -11.45
C GLY A 426 11.65 32.56 -11.95
N THR A 427 12.33 31.45 -12.28
CA THR A 427 13.69 31.44 -12.80
C THR A 427 13.72 31.18 -14.33
N PRO A 428 14.77 31.60 -15.05
CA PRO A 428 14.91 31.21 -16.45
C PRO A 428 15.03 29.69 -16.61
N ALA A 429 14.39 29.13 -17.64
CA ALA A 429 14.50 27.71 -17.95
C ALA A 429 15.95 27.27 -18.16
N PRO A 430 16.32 26.03 -17.81
CA PRO A 430 17.56 25.41 -18.27
C PRO A 430 17.63 25.42 -19.82
N PRO A 431 18.82 25.37 -20.43
CA PRO A 431 18.92 25.16 -21.86
C PRO A 431 18.26 23.85 -22.28
N ALA A 432 17.60 23.80 -23.42
CA ALA A 432 16.86 22.64 -23.92
C ALA A 432 17.67 21.34 -23.84
N GLY A 433 17.10 20.30 -23.28
CA GLY A 433 17.77 19.02 -22.98
C GLY A 433 18.99 19.17 -22.06
N GLY A 434 18.99 20.17 -21.20
CA GLY A 434 20.07 20.45 -20.25
C GLY A 434 19.84 19.85 -18.87
N GLY A 435 20.62 20.33 -17.90
CA GLY A 435 20.56 19.88 -16.51
C GLY A 435 20.15 20.99 -15.54
N LEU A 436 19.42 20.63 -14.52
CA LEU A 436 19.08 21.45 -13.36
C LEU A 436 19.65 20.83 -12.09
N ALA A 437 20.40 21.59 -11.31
CA ALA A 437 20.67 21.27 -9.91
C ALA A 437 19.95 22.29 -9.03
N ALA A 438 18.91 21.83 -8.36
CA ALA A 438 18.08 22.65 -7.48
C ALA A 438 18.51 22.49 -6.04
N PHE A 439 18.98 23.56 -5.44
CA PHE A 439 19.54 23.59 -4.10
C PHE A 439 18.49 24.05 -3.06
N ARG A 440 18.63 23.55 -1.84
CA ARG A 440 17.75 23.85 -0.70
C ARG A 440 16.29 23.44 -0.96
N VAL A 441 16.12 22.41 -1.76
CA VAL A 441 14.84 21.76 -1.95
C VAL A 441 14.59 20.83 -0.77
N PRO A 442 13.47 20.91 -0.05
CA PRO A 442 13.13 19.94 0.98
C PRO A 442 12.96 18.54 0.38
N ALA A 443 13.58 17.53 1.00
CA ALA A 443 13.38 16.15 0.60
C ALA A 443 12.04 15.60 1.09
N PHE A 444 11.68 15.95 2.34
CA PHE A 444 10.49 15.45 3.03
C PHE A 444 9.82 16.56 3.83
N ALA A 445 8.49 16.58 3.85
CA ALA A 445 7.70 17.43 4.75
C ALA A 445 7.55 16.78 6.14
N ALA A 446 7.49 15.44 6.17
CA ALA A 446 7.46 14.63 7.39
C ALA A 446 8.21 13.31 7.12
N PRO A 447 8.56 12.51 8.14
CA PRO A 447 9.30 11.26 7.94
C PRO A 447 8.66 10.35 6.88
N GLY A 448 9.34 10.17 5.75
CA GLY A 448 8.91 9.35 4.62
C GLY A 448 7.80 9.95 3.73
N VAL A 449 7.37 11.20 3.97
CA VAL A 449 6.41 11.93 3.12
C VAL A 449 7.20 12.87 2.20
N PRO A 450 7.40 12.51 0.91
CA PRO A 450 8.33 13.21 0.03
C PRO A 450 7.77 14.55 -0.45
N VAL A 451 8.65 15.55 -0.51
CA VAL A 451 8.50 16.74 -1.34
C VAL A 451 9.17 16.48 -2.68
N PHE A 452 10.49 16.72 -2.78
CA PHE A 452 11.31 16.26 -3.90
C PHE A 452 12.53 15.53 -3.32
N HIS A 453 12.41 14.21 -3.25
CA HIS A 453 13.39 13.35 -2.59
C HIS A 453 14.34 12.71 -3.60
N GLN A 454 13.84 12.33 -4.76
CA GLN A 454 14.59 11.62 -5.80
C GLN A 454 14.82 12.47 -7.06
N SER A 455 15.75 12.03 -7.91
CA SER A 455 16.00 12.70 -9.20
C SER A 455 14.82 12.56 -10.15
N TRP A 456 14.15 11.43 -10.16
CA TRP A 456 13.04 11.20 -11.09
C TRP A 456 11.79 12.02 -10.75
N ASP A 457 11.48 12.28 -9.47
CA ASP A 457 10.36 13.14 -9.09
C ASP A 457 10.61 14.59 -9.49
N MET A 458 11.83 15.10 -9.22
CA MET A 458 12.22 16.44 -9.61
C MET A 458 12.36 16.59 -11.13
N THR A 459 12.89 15.57 -11.81
CA THR A 459 13.01 15.56 -13.28
C THR A 459 11.62 15.57 -13.92
N GLY A 460 10.70 14.72 -13.45
CA GLY A 460 9.32 14.70 -13.96
C GLY A 460 8.63 16.04 -13.80
N ALA A 461 8.69 16.62 -12.60
CA ALA A 461 8.09 17.93 -12.34
C ALA A 461 8.74 19.05 -13.19
N ALA A 462 10.06 19.05 -13.34
CA ALA A 462 10.77 20.04 -14.15
C ALA A 462 10.48 19.90 -15.66
N ARG A 463 10.36 18.68 -16.18
CA ARG A 463 9.94 18.42 -17.57
C ARG A 463 8.55 19.00 -17.85
N LEU A 464 7.60 18.77 -16.94
CA LEU A 464 6.27 19.35 -17.06
C LEU A 464 6.26 20.86 -16.95
N LEU A 465 7.10 21.43 -16.07
CA LEU A 465 7.18 22.88 -15.87
C LEU A 465 7.69 23.63 -17.10
N TRP A 466 8.65 23.06 -17.85
CA TRP A 466 9.30 23.73 -18.99
C TRP A 466 9.03 23.06 -20.34
N ASP A 467 8.17 22.07 -20.40
CA ASP A 467 7.82 21.32 -21.62
C ASP A 467 9.06 20.80 -22.37
N ASP A 468 9.97 20.14 -21.63
CA ASP A 468 11.26 19.64 -22.14
C ASP A 468 11.47 18.18 -21.68
N ASP A 469 11.24 17.23 -22.59
CA ASP A 469 11.32 15.77 -22.34
C ASP A 469 12.75 15.27 -22.06
N ALA A 470 13.76 16.00 -22.54
CA ALA A 470 15.16 15.65 -22.37
C ALA A 470 15.81 16.28 -21.11
N LEU A 471 15.09 17.15 -20.39
CA LEU A 471 15.58 17.80 -19.20
C LEU A 471 15.84 16.79 -18.07
N GLN A 472 16.96 16.96 -17.38
CA GLN A 472 17.31 16.22 -16.18
C GLN A 472 17.41 17.17 -14.98
N ALA A 473 16.72 16.87 -13.88
CA ALA A 473 16.71 17.72 -12.70
C ALA A 473 17.02 16.93 -11.43
N TYR A 474 17.90 17.51 -10.61
CA TYR A 474 18.39 16.87 -9.39
C TYR A 474 18.13 17.79 -8.19
N PRO A 475 17.38 17.35 -7.18
CA PRO A 475 17.29 18.05 -5.92
C PRO A 475 18.59 17.87 -5.15
N VAL A 476 19.28 18.93 -4.82
CA VAL A 476 20.50 18.90 -4.00
C VAL A 476 20.11 19.04 -2.53
N ASN A 477 19.80 17.90 -1.93
CA ASN A 477 19.32 17.75 -0.55
C ASN A 477 19.96 16.52 0.09
N ASN A 478 19.39 16.02 1.18
CA ASN A 478 19.88 14.90 2.00
C ASN A 478 20.64 13.81 1.21
N GLY A 479 21.96 13.70 1.49
CA GLY A 479 22.81 12.67 0.89
C GLY A 479 23.25 12.91 -0.56
N ARG A 480 22.72 13.93 -1.24
CA ARG A 480 23.12 14.26 -2.61
C ARG A 480 24.10 15.42 -2.64
N SER A 481 25.27 15.22 -3.26
CA SER A 481 26.33 16.21 -3.37
C SER A 481 26.57 16.65 -4.82
N VAL A 482 27.12 17.87 -4.97
CA VAL A 482 27.49 18.43 -6.27
C VAL A 482 28.97 18.76 -6.28
N ALA A 483 29.68 18.30 -7.30
CA ALA A 483 31.10 18.56 -7.51
C ALA A 483 31.37 19.10 -8.92
N CYS A 484 32.39 19.96 -9.04
CA CYS A 484 32.82 20.52 -10.32
C CYS A 484 33.89 19.63 -10.96
N ALA A 485 33.48 18.64 -11.76
CA ALA A 485 34.35 17.72 -12.48
C ALA A 485 35.02 18.36 -13.70
N ALA A 486 35.87 17.61 -14.41
CA ALA A 486 36.58 18.15 -15.61
C ALA A 486 35.63 18.34 -16.80
N GLY A 487 34.70 17.39 -17.02
CA GLY A 487 33.77 17.39 -18.16
C GLY A 487 32.44 18.08 -17.87
N GLY A 488 32.05 18.20 -16.62
CA GLY A 488 30.73 18.69 -16.23
C GLY A 488 30.56 18.91 -14.75
N VAL A 489 29.32 19.06 -14.36
CA VAL A 489 28.87 19.08 -12.96
C VAL A 489 28.52 17.65 -12.55
N ALA A 490 29.32 17.05 -11.71
CA ALA A 490 29.00 15.75 -11.12
C ALA A 490 27.97 15.93 -10.00
N VAL A 491 26.85 15.23 -10.12
CA VAL A 491 25.86 15.08 -9.06
C VAL A 491 25.92 13.65 -8.59
N THR A 492 26.21 13.44 -7.29
CA THR A 492 26.35 12.10 -6.69
C THR A 492 25.33 11.91 -5.58
N GLY A 493 24.68 10.76 -5.54
CA GLY A 493 23.67 10.40 -4.56
C GLY A 493 23.65 8.90 -4.31
N GLU A 494 22.77 8.44 -3.43
CA GLU A 494 22.70 7.01 -3.08
C GLU A 494 22.24 6.12 -4.25
N GLU A 495 21.41 6.65 -5.15
CA GLU A 495 20.78 5.84 -6.21
C GLU A 495 21.18 6.28 -7.63
N ASP A 496 21.62 7.55 -7.82
CA ASP A 496 21.91 8.10 -9.13
C ASP A 496 23.16 9.00 -9.14
N ASP A 497 24.14 8.60 -9.91
CA ASP A 497 25.27 9.45 -10.27
C ASP A 497 25.07 10.02 -11.68
N ALA A 498 25.27 11.32 -11.85
CA ALA A 498 25.17 11.99 -13.15
C ALA A 498 26.26 13.02 -13.37
N GLU A 499 26.61 13.25 -14.63
CA GLU A 499 27.49 14.34 -15.05
C GLU A 499 26.73 15.27 -16.01
N LEU A 500 26.36 16.46 -15.51
CA LEU A 500 25.63 17.48 -16.28
C LEU A 500 26.61 18.37 -17.04
N PRO A 501 26.47 18.54 -18.36
CA PRO A 501 27.46 19.22 -19.18
C PRO A 501 27.51 20.74 -18.89
N TYR A 502 28.73 21.31 -18.80
CA TYR A 502 28.92 22.76 -18.73
C TYR A 502 28.26 23.46 -19.93
N GLY A 503 27.69 24.63 -19.68
CA GLY A 503 27.01 25.41 -20.71
C GLY A 503 25.54 24.99 -20.92
N ARG A 504 25.15 23.80 -20.51
CA ARG A 504 23.74 23.33 -20.54
C ARG A 504 23.14 23.11 -19.14
N THR A 505 23.93 23.33 -18.09
CA THR A 505 23.49 23.14 -16.70
C THR A 505 23.15 24.48 -16.07
N ARG A 506 22.04 24.49 -15.31
CA ARG A 506 21.60 25.61 -14.48
C ARG A 506 21.59 25.20 -13.02
N PHE A 507 22.15 26.05 -12.17
CA PHE A 507 22.00 25.97 -10.74
C PHE A 507 20.91 26.92 -10.29
N VAL A 508 19.99 26.45 -9.46
CA VAL A 508 18.94 27.25 -8.84
C VAL A 508 18.96 27.03 -7.34
N ASP A 509 18.97 28.11 -6.60
CA ASP A 509 18.80 28.12 -5.17
C ASP A 509 17.35 28.53 -4.88
N VAL A 510 16.49 27.53 -4.62
CA VAL A 510 15.05 27.69 -4.48
C VAL A 510 14.71 28.70 -3.39
N ALA A 511 15.34 28.63 -2.21
CA ALA A 511 15.01 29.52 -1.10
C ALA A 511 15.40 30.99 -1.31
N SER A 512 16.28 31.34 -2.28
CA SER A 512 16.67 32.72 -2.57
C SER A 512 16.25 33.19 -3.97
N GLY A 513 15.69 32.32 -4.80
CA GLY A 513 15.39 32.60 -6.21
C GLY A 513 16.65 32.85 -7.09
N ARG A 514 17.84 32.63 -6.53
CA ARG A 514 19.09 32.85 -7.24
C ARG A 514 19.32 31.75 -8.26
N SER A 515 19.49 32.14 -9.53
CA SER A 515 19.69 31.22 -10.64
C SER A 515 20.93 31.61 -11.45
N THR A 516 21.72 30.61 -11.88
CA THR A 516 22.93 30.86 -12.70
C THR A 516 23.15 29.70 -13.66
N ARG A 517 23.42 30.04 -14.93
CA ARG A 517 23.89 29.06 -15.92
C ARG A 517 25.37 28.75 -15.67
N ILE A 518 25.71 27.50 -15.56
CA ILE A 518 27.07 27.03 -15.25
C ILE A 518 27.80 26.74 -16.54
N GLY A 519 28.56 27.72 -17.01
CA GLY A 519 29.29 27.65 -18.31
C GLY A 519 30.68 27.00 -18.22
N SER A 520 31.25 26.85 -17.02
CA SER A 520 32.59 26.32 -16.84
C SER A 520 32.81 25.77 -15.42
N ARG A 521 33.91 25.03 -15.25
CA ARG A 521 34.35 24.55 -13.93
C ARG A 521 34.60 25.69 -12.93
N ALA A 522 35.14 26.82 -13.41
CA ALA A 522 35.37 28.01 -12.58
C ALA A 522 34.05 28.62 -12.09
N ALA A 523 33.05 28.76 -12.97
CA ALA A 523 31.73 29.25 -12.60
C ALA A 523 31.03 28.32 -11.59
N CYS A 524 31.18 27.00 -11.76
CA CYS A 524 30.68 26.00 -10.81
C CYS A 524 31.29 26.18 -9.41
N ARG A 525 32.63 26.27 -9.33
CA ARG A 525 33.32 26.48 -8.05
C ARG A 525 32.91 27.79 -7.38
N ALA A 526 32.90 28.87 -8.14
CA ALA A 526 32.50 30.19 -7.63
C ALA A 526 31.08 30.19 -7.06
N TRP A 527 30.15 29.44 -7.67
CA TRP A 527 28.80 29.25 -7.11
C TRP A 527 28.82 28.49 -5.78
N LEU A 528 29.52 27.35 -5.71
CA LEU A 528 29.57 26.52 -4.50
C LEU A 528 30.27 27.26 -3.35
N GLU A 529 31.37 27.97 -3.59
CA GLU A 529 32.11 28.77 -2.61
C GLU A 529 31.24 29.88 -1.96
N THR A 530 30.26 30.43 -2.70
CA THR A 530 29.34 31.43 -2.13
C THR A 530 28.33 30.83 -1.14
N ARG A 531 28.28 29.51 -1.01
CA ARG A 531 27.31 28.78 -0.19
C ARG A 531 27.90 28.15 1.06
N GLU A 532 29.22 27.87 1.06
CA GLU A 532 29.86 27.44 2.29
C GLU A 532 29.76 28.58 3.31
N PRO A 533 29.20 28.36 4.51
CA PRO A 533 29.29 29.34 5.55
C PRO A 533 30.78 29.63 5.75
N ARG A 534 31.19 30.88 5.57
CA ARG A 534 32.54 31.30 5.95
C ARG A 534 32.70 30.94 7.42
N SER A 535 33.52 29.90 7.68
CA SER A 535 33.89 29.39 9.01
C SER A 535 34.41 30.51 9.92
#